data_f5d5622f52e06fc95b658f075ba55e78
#
_entry.id   f5d5622f52e06fc95b658f075ba55e78
#
_cell.length_a   1.000
_cell.length_b   1.000
_cell.length_c   1.000
_cell.angle_alpha   90.00
_cell.angle_beta   90.00
_cell.angle_gamma   90.00
#
_symmetry.space_group_name_H-M   'P 1'
#
loop_
_entity.id
_entity.type
_entity.pdbx_description
1 polymer ?
#
loop_
_entity_poly.entity_id
_entity_poly.type
_entity_poly.pdbx_seq_one_letter_code
_entity_poly.pdbx_strand_id
1 'polypeptide(L)'
;MALAFFLGMCTFLAISKKIQTSFGLGVAVIVVLAITVPVNNLIYTYLLKEGALAWAGEDFASVDLSFLGLLTYIGVIAAMVQILEMVLDKFFPALYNALGVFLPLITVNCAILGASLFMVERDYSFTESTVYGVGAGVGWALAITALAGIREKLKYSDVPAGLQGLGITFMTVGLMSLGFMSFSGVSL
;
A
#
# COMPACT_ATOMS: atom_id res chain seq x y z
N MET A 1 1.17 -3.89 -9.85
CA MET A 1 1.81 -4.96 -9.04
C MET A 1 0.96 -5.36 -7.83
N ALA A 2 0.59 -4.44 -6.91
CA ALA A 2 -0.13 -4.80 -5.67
C ALA A 2 -1.40 -5.65 -5.91
N LEU A 3 -2.28 -5.27 -6.84
CA LEU A 3 -3.51 -6.02 -7.08
C LEU A 3 -3.26 -7.40 -7.72
N ALA A 4 -2.24 -7.55 -8.56
CA ALA A 4 -1.88 -8.83 -9.16
C ALA A 4 -1.50 -9.89 -8.11
N PHE A 5 -0.95 -9.46 -6.97
CA PHE A 5 -0.59 -10.32 -5.84
C PHE A 5 -1.64 -10.31 -4.71
N PHE A 6 -2.83 -9.77 -4.94
CA PHE A 6 -3.89 -9.60 -3.92
C PHE A 6 -3.45 -8.78 -2.68
N LEU A 7 -2.46 -7.94 -2.83
CA LEU A 7 -1.99 -7.08 -1.74
C LEU A 7 -2.98 -5.96 -1.45
N GLY A 8 -3.31 -5.77 -0.19
CA GLY A 8 -4.27 -4.77 0.25
C GLY A 8 -5.74 -5.16 0.12
N MET A 9 -6.05 -6.46 0.00
CA MET A 9 -7.40 -6.98 -0.16
C MET A 9 -8.33 -6.55 0.97
N CYS A 10 -7.85 -6.46 2.21
CA CYS A 10 -8.63 -6.02 3.37
C CYS A 10 -9.23 -4.63 3.15
N THR A 11 -8.39 -3.68 2.71
CA THR A 11 -8.82 -2.32 2.40
C THR A 11 -9.71 -2.25 1.16
N PHE A 12 -9.42 -3.05 0.13
CA PHE A 12 -10.28 -3.17 -1.05
C PHE A 12 -11.71 -3.58 -0.70
N LEU A 13 -11.87 -4.62 0.11
CA LEU A 13 -13.19 -5.12 0.51
C LEU A 13 -13.95 -4.16 1.43
N ALA A 14 -13.24 -3.57 2.39
CA ALA A 14 -13.85 -2.73 3.41
C ALA A 14 -14.35 -1.40 2.82
N ILE A 15 -13.59 -0.76 1.95
CA ILE A 15 -13.77 0.65 1.58
C ILE A 15 -14.41 0.83 0.20
N SER A 16 -14.35 -0.15 -0.68
CA SER A 16 -14.88 -0.04 -2.04
C SER A 16 -16.42 0.00 -2.16
N LYS A 17 -17.13 0.30 -1.05
CA LYS A 17 -18.59 0.43 -1.03
C LYS A 17 -19.10 1.74 -1.63
N LYS A 18 -18.30 2.82 -1.57
CA LYS A 18 -18.63 4.15 -2.07
C LYS A 18 -17.42 4.74 -2.80
N ILE A 19 -17.64 5.33 -3.98
CA ILE A 19 -16.57 5.92 -4.80
C ILE A 19 -15.86 7.06 -4.06
N GLN A 20 -16.60 7.94 -3.38
CA GLN A 20 -16.01 9.09 -2.65
C GLN A 20 -15.01 8.65 -1.57
N THR A 21 -15.38 7.65 -0.77
CA THR A 21 -14.50 7.13 0.29
C THR A 21 -13.29 6.42 -0.30
N SER A 22 -13.47 5.67 -1.39
CA SER A 22 -12.40 4.98 -2.10
C SER A 22 -11.39 5.95 -2.71
N PHE A 23 -11.86 7.05 -3.29
CA PHE A 23 -11.01 8.10 -3.84
C PHE A 23 -10.21 8.81 -2.74
N GLY A 24 -10.87 9.23 -1.64
CA GLY A 24 -10.20 9.85 -0.51
C GLY A 24 -9.09 8.98 0.09
N LEU A 25 -9.38 7.69 0.27
CA LEU A 25 -8.37 6.75 0.74
C LEU A 25 -7.25 6.54 -0.30
N GLY A 26 -7.58 6.50 -1.58
CA GLY A 26 -6.60 6.41 -2.65
C GLY A 26 -5.55 7.52 -2.59
N VAL A 27 -6.01 8.76 -2.41
CA VAL A 27 -5.12 9.94 -2.24
C VAL A 27 -4.26 9.78 -0.97
N ALA A 28 -4.84 9.37 0.15
CA ALA A 28 -4.08 9.14 1.39
C ALA A 28 -2.98 8.09 1.19
N VAL A 29 -3.29 6.98 0.51
CA VAL A 29 -2.30 5.92 0.22
C VAL A 29 -1.19 6.40 -0.71
N ILE A 30 -1.49 7.25 -1.70
CA ILE A 30 -0.46 7.86 -2.56
C ILE A 30 0.52 8.68 -1.71
N VAL A 31 0.02 9.52 -0.81
CA VAL A 31 0.86 10.36 0.07
C VAL A 31 1.70 9.49 1.00
N VAL A 32 1.10 8.47 1.62
CA VAL A 32 1.82 7.54 2.50
C VAL A 32 2.92 6.81 1.75
N LEU A 33 2.64 6.25 0.58
CA LEU A 33 3.65 5.53 -0.22
C LEU A 33 4.77 6.45 -0.71
N ALA A 34 4.44 7.68 -1.13
CA ALA A 34 5.42 8.66 -1.59
C ALA A 34 6.45 9.03 -0.49
N ILE A 35 6.05 8.95 0.77
CA ILE A 35 6.93 9.26 1.92
C ILE A 35 7.57 7.99 2.46
N THR A 36 6.80 6.92 2.64
CA THR A 36 7.22 5.71 3.36
C THR A 36 8.24 4.89 2.56
N VAL A 37 8.06 4.77 1.24
CA VAL A 37 8.97 3.95 0.41
C VAL A 37 10.39 4.53 0.39
N PRO A 38 10.62 5.83 0.12
CA PRO A 38 11.97 6.40 0.20
C PRO A 38 12.55 6.42 1.62
N VAL A 39 11.73 6.61 2.66
CA VAL A 39 12.20 6.51 4.07
C VAL A 39 12.66 5.10 4.39
N ASN A 40 11.90 4.08 4.00
CA ASN A 40 12.32 2.68 4.16
C ASN A 40 13.58 2.35 3.36
N ASN A 41 13.77 2.96 2.18
CA ASN A 41 15.00 2.81 1.39
C ASN A 41 16.22 3.39 2.14
N LEU A 42 16.08 4.57 2.74
CA LEU A 42 17.15 5.16 3.55
C LEU A 42 17.51 4.27 4.75
N ILE A 43 16.51 3.78 5.47
CA ILE A 43 16.71 2.90 6.62
C ILE A 43 17.37 1.59 6.18
N TYR A 44 16.95 1.00 5.07
CA TYR A 44 17.59 -0.20 4.54
C TYR A 44 19.05 0.05 4.19
N THR A 45 19.34 1.12 3.47
CA THR A 45 20.69 1.44 2.98
C THR A 45 21.66 1.80 4.12
N TYR A 46 21.20 2.55 5.15
CA TYR A 46 22.06 3.04 6.21
C TYR A 46 22.09 2.20 7.48
N LEU A 47 21.10 1.32 7.71
CA LEU A 47 20.98 0.57 8.95
C LEU A 47 20.92 -0.96 8.75
N LEU A 48 20.25 -1.46 7.70
CA LEU A 48 19.96 -2.89 7.56
C LEU A 48 20.91 -3.63 6.62
N LYS A 49 21.48 -2.94 5.63
CA LYS A 49 22.36 -3.57 4.64
C LYS A 49 23.66 -4.03 5.29
N GLU A 50 24.21 -5.14 4.82
CA GLU A 50 25.53 -5.63 5.24
C GLU A 50 26.58 -4.51 5.11
N GLY A 51 27.32 -4.26 6.19
CA GLY A 51 28.31 -3.19 6.23
C GLY A 51 27.75 -1.78 6.47
N ALA A 52 26.44 -1.61 6.57
CA ALA A 52 25.83 -0.30 6.83
C ALA A 52 26.23 0.26 8.22
N LEU A 53 26.49 -0.60 9.19
CA LEU A 53 26.90 -0.25 10.56
C LEU A 53 28.42 -0.07 10.72
N ALA A 54 29.21 -0.09 9.65
CA ALA A 54 30.67 0.12 9.72
C ALA A 54 31.06 1.46 10.35
N TRP A 55 30.17 2.45 10.31
CA TRP A 55 30.36 3.75 10.98
C TRP A 55 30.24 3.68 12.52
N ALA A 56 29.58 2.66 13.06
CA ALA A 56 29.34 2.48 14.49
C ALA A 56 30.40 1.58 15.17
N GLY A 57 31.19 0.83 14.40
CA GLY A 57 32.28 -0.03 14.90
C GLY A 57 32.58 -1.19 13.96
N GLU A 58 33.85 -1.61 13.92
CA GLU A 58 34.31 -2.73 13.07
C GLU A 58 33.68 -4.07 13.46
N ASP A 59 33.33 -4.25 14.73
CA ASP A 59 32.67 -5.46 15.24
C ASP A 59 31.22 -5.62 14.74
N PHE A 60 30.57 -4.52 14.36
CA PHE A 60 29.20 -4.50 13.85
C PHE A 60 29.11 -4.63 12.33
N ALA A 61 30.22 -4.52 11.62
CA ALA A 61 30.26 -4.63 10.16
C ALA A 61 29.90 -6.03 9.64
N SER A 62 30.05 -7.07 10.48
CA SER A 62 29.74 -8.46 10.14
C SER A 62 28.33 -8.90 10.52
N VAL A 63 27.53 -8.02 11.14
CA VAL A 63 26.17 -8.34 11.59
C VAL A 63 25.17 -8.02 10.48
N ASP A 64 24.51 -9.04 9.94
CA ASP A 64 23.43 -8.89 8.98
C ASP A 64 22.10 -8.71 9.73
N LEU A 65 21.52 -7.53 9.63
CA LEU A 65 20.24 -7.17 10.23
C LEU A 65 19.07 -7.22 9.23
N SER A 66 19.28 -7.78 8.05
CA SER A 66 18.24 -7.84 7.01
C SER A 66 16.99 -8.61 7.45
N PHE A 67 17.11 -9.59 8.36
CA PHE A 67 15.98 -10.34 8.93
C PHE A 67 15.03 -9.45 9.76
N LEU A 68 15.53 -8.32 10.31
CA LEU A 68 14.71 -7.34 11.01
C LEU A 68 14.00 -6.35 10.06
N GLY A 69 14.28 -6.43 8.76
CA GLY A 69 13.74 -5.53 7.76
C GLY A 69 12.22 -5.46 7.78
N LEU A 70 11.56 -6.60 7.84
CA LEU A 70 10.10 -6.67 7.89
C LEU A 70 9.51 -5.91 9.10
N LEU A 71 10.06 -6.12 10.29
CA LEU A 71 9.62 -5.45 11.51
C LEU A 71 9.88 -3.94 11.45
N THR A 72 11.04 -3.55 10.95
CA THR A 72 11.43 -2.15 10.79
C THR A 72 10.50 -1.43 9.81
N TYR A 73 10.20 -2.03 8.65
CA TYR A 73 9.30 -1.43 7.66
C TYR A 73 7.89 -1.25 8.21
N ILE A 74 7.34 -2.23 8.91
CA ILE A 74 6.02 -2.11 9.56
C ILE A 74 6.04 -1.00 10.61
N GLY A 75 7.09 -0.90 11.41
CA GLY A 75 7.24 0.15 12.42
C GLY A 75 7.30 1.55 11.82
N VAL A 76 8.05 1.73 10.74
CA VAL A 76 8.13 3.00 10.02
C VAL A 76 6.80 3.37 9.37
N ILE A 77 6.12 2.41 8.74
CA ILE A 77 4.79 2.62 8.16
C ILE A 77 3.82 3.07 9.26
N ALA A 78 3.82 2.40 10.39
CA ALA A 78 2.96 2.75 11.53
C ALA A 78 3.23 4.17 12.03
N ALA A 79 4.49 4.55 12.22
CA ALA A 79 4.87 5.89 12.66
C ALA A 79 4.45 6.98 11.65
N MET A 80 4.66 6.75 10.35
CA MET A 80 4.29 7.70 9.30
C MET A 80 2.77 7.88 9.20
N VAL A 81 2.01 6.79 9.28
CA VAL A 81 0.54 6.85 9.25
C VAL A 81 0.01 7.55 10.50
N GLN A 82 0.60 7.33 11.67
CA GLN A 82 0.21 8.03 12.90
C GLN A 82 0.43 9.55 12.80
N ILE A 83 1.54 9.97 12.21
CA ILE A 83 1.81 11.38 11.93
C ILE A 83 0.77 11.94 10.96
N LEU A 84 0.48 11.21 9.88
CA LEU A 84 -0.53 11.60 8.90
C LEU A 84 -1.92 11.73 9.54
N GLU A 85 -2.29 10.82 10.42
CA GLU A 85 -3.55 10.84 11.17
C GLU A 85 -3.67 12.11 12.02
N MET A 86 -2.62 12.47 12.76
CA MET A 86 -2.59 13.72 13.56
C MET A 86 -2.69 14.98 12.68
N VAL A 87 -2.05 14.97 11.52
CA VAL A 87 -2.11 16.08 10.56
C VAL A 87 -3.52 16.20 9.96
N LEU A 88 -4.14 15.09 9.58
CA LEU A 88 -5.49 15.09 9.02
C LEU A 88 -6.53 15.52 10.05
N ASP A 89 -6.42 15.08 11.30
CA ASP A 89 -7.32 15.48 12.38
C ASP A 89 -7.27 17.01 12.60
N LYS A 90 -6.08 17.59 12.58
CA LYS A 90 -5.87 19.02 12.83
C LYS A 90 -6.25 19.92 11.65
N PHE A 91 -5.89 19.54 10.42
CA PHE A 91 -6.00 20.41 9.24
C PHE A 91 -7.23 20.09 8.37
N PHE A 92 -7.65 18.83 8.33
CA PHE A 92 -8.73 18.37 7.47
C PHE A 92 -9.75 17.49 8.22
N PRO A 93 -10.44 18.03 9.25
CA PRO A 93 -11.35 17.23 10.09
C PRO A 93 -12.49 16.59 9.28
N ALA A 94 -12.93 17.23 8.20
CA ALA A 94 -13.97 16.67 7.32
C ALA A 94 -13.50 15.37 6.63
N LEU A 95 -12.26 15.35 6.15
CA LEU A 95 -11.66 14.16 5.55
C LEU A 95 -11.35 13.09 6.60
N TYR A 96 -10.86 13.51 7.76
CA TYR A 96 -10.63 12.64 8.91
C TYR A 96 -11.91 11.89 9.33
N ASN A 97 -13.01 12.60 9.49
CA ASN A 97 -14.31 12.01 9.83
C ASN A 97 -14.89 11.11 8.72
N ALA A 98 -14.63 11.44 7.44
CA ALA A 98 -15.07 10.62 6.31
C ALA A 98 -14.27 9.30 6.19
N LEU A 99 -12.98 9.33 6.47
CA LEU A 99 -12.10 8.16 6.48
C LEU A 99 -12.22 7.36 7.78
N GLY A 100 -12.42 8.04 8.92
CA GLY A 100 -12.72 7.46 10.22
C GLY A 100 -11.86 6.25 10.58
N VAL A 101 -12.53 5.13 10.86
CA VAL A 101 -11.92 3.85 11.25
C VAL A 101 -11.00 3.25 10.15
N PHE A 102 -11.05 3.76 8.92
CA PHE A 102 -10.25 3.23 7.81
C PHE A 102 -8.81 3.74 7.79
N LEU A 103 -8.50 4.83 8.51
CA LEU A 103 -7.14 5.34 8.64
C LEU A 103 -6.17 4.32 9.26
N PRO A 104 -6.47 3.67 10.39
CA PRO A 104 -5.63 2.61 10.93
C PRO A 104 -5.43 1.42 9.98
N LEU A 105 -6.39 1.15 9.09
CA LEU A 105 -6.26 0.12 8.06
C LEU A 105 -5.17 0.44 7.01
N ILE A 106 -4.76 1.69 6.88
CA ILE A 106 -3.63 2.08 6.04
C ILE A 106 -2.32 1.55 6.64
N THR A 107 -2.17 1.58 7.95
CA THR A 107 -0.97 1.10 8.67
C THR A 107 -0.69 -0.37 8.41
N VAL A 108 -1.71 -1.21 8.41
CA VAL A 108 -1.60 -2.66 8.16
C VAL A 108 -1.88 -3.03 6.69
N ASN A 109 -1.79 -2.08 5.79
CA ASN A 109 -2.06 -2.30 4.37
C ASN A 109 -0.91 -3.08 3.71
N CYS A 110 -1.20 -4.32 3.34
CA CYS A 110 -0.23 -5.20 2.68
C CYS A 110 0.32 -4.63 1.37
N ALA A 111 -0.38 -3.71 0.71
CA ALA A 111 0.12 -3.06 -0.49
C ALA A 111 1.27 -2.10 -0.20
N ILE A 112 1.23 -1.39 0.92
CA ILE A 112 2.29 -0.47 1.35
C ILE A 112 3.52 -1.26 1.81
N LEU A 113 3.31 -2.29 2.62
CA LEU A 113 4.37 -3.20 3.03
C LEU A 113 5.00 -3.91 1.82
N GLY A 114 4.16 -4.42 0.91
CA GLY A 114 4.61 -5.06 -0.31
C GLY A 114 5.44 -4.15 -1.21
N ALA A 115 5.07 -2.87 -1.34
CA ALA A 115 5.87 -1.90 -2.08
C ALA A 115 7.26 -1.70 -1.45
N SER A 116 7.34 -1.65 -0.11
CA SER A 116 8.63 -1.55 0.60
C SER A 116 9.49 -2.81 0.41
N LEU A 117 8.90 -4.00 0.43
CA LEU A 117 9.61 -5.26 0.20
C LEU A 117 10.11 -5.38 -1.24
N PHE A 118 9.28 -5.05 -2.25
CA PHE A 118 9.69 -5.08 -3.65
C PHE A 118 10.78 -4.05 -3.97
N MET A 119 10.78 -2.91 -3.29
CA MET A 119 11.86 -1.92 -3.40
C MET A 119 13.20 -2.52 -2.97
N VAL A 120 13.23 -3.25 -1.86
CA VAL A 120 14.44 -3.91 -1.34
C VAL A 120 14.88 -5.06 -2.26
N GLU A 121 13.92 -5.91 -2.67
CA GLU A 121 14.20 -7.06 -3.55
C GLU A 121 14.82 -6.66 -4.91
N ARG A 122 14.47 -5.46 -5.39
CA ARG A 122 14.96 -4.92 -6.66
C ARG A 122 16.14 -3.96 -6.51
N ASP A 123 16.66 -3.77 -5.31
CA ASP A 123 17.78 -2.85 -5.01
C ASP A 123 17.62 -1.45 -5.63
N TYR A 124 16.41 -0.88 -5.50
CA TYR A 124 16.16 0.45 -6.06
C TYR A 124 16.97 1.54 -5.35
N SER A 125 17.51 2.47 -6.14
CA SER A 125 18.11 3.71 -5.63
C SER A 125 17.04 4.61 -4.98
N PHE A 126 17.48 5.60 -4.22
CA PHE A 126 16.56 6.53 -3.54
C PHE A 126 15.57 7.21 -4.50
N THR A 127 16.04 7.67 -5.66
CA THR A 127 15.20 8.32 -6.67
C THR A 127 14.20 7.35 -7.30
N GLU A 128 14.65 6.16 -7.64
CA GLU A 128 13.80 5.11 -8.18
C GLU A 128 12.74 4.67 -7.17
N SER A 129 13.09 4.56 -5.89
CA SER A 129 12.17 4.26 -4.78
C SER A 129 11.07 5.29 -4.66
N THR A 130 11.38 6.58 -4.82
CA THR A 130 10.40 7.66 -4.75
C THR A 130 9.42 7.57 -5.92
N VAL A 131 9.93 7.43 -7.15
CA VAL A 131 9.08 7.29 -8.35
C VAL A 131 8.23 6.02 -8.27
N TYR A 132 8.83 4.92 -7.83
CA TYR A 132 8.12 3.65 -7.63
C TYR A 132 7.00 3.76 -6.59
N GLY A 133 7.26 4.43 -5.44
CA GLY A 133 6.28 4.64 -4.39
C GLY A 133 5.06 5.43 -4.88
N VAL A 134 5.29 6.54 -5.60
CA VAL A 134 4.21 7.34 -6.19
C VAL A 134 3.45 6.54 -7.25
N GLY A 135 4.15 5.86 -8.15
CA GLY A 135 3.54 5.05 -9.21
C GLY A 135 2.69 3.90 -8.64
N ALA A 136 3.19 3.20 -7.62
CA ALA A 136 2.46 2.14 -6.94
C ALA A 136 1.20 2.68 -6.24
N GLY A 137 1.30 3.85 -5.60
CA GLY A 137 0.18 4.53 -4.97
C GLY A 137 -0.92 4.92 -5.96
N VAL A 138 -0.55 5.53 -7.06
CA VAL A 138 -1.50 5.89 -8.15
C VAL A 138 -2.17 4.64 -8.72
N GLY A 139 -1.39 3.59 -9.02
CA GLY A 139 -1.94 2.34 -9.52
C GLY A 139 -2.94 1.70 -8.54
N TRP A 140 -2.62 1.71 -7.24
CA TRP A 140 -3.52 1.21 -6.21
C TRP A 140 -4.81 2.04 -6.09
N ALA A 141 -4.70 3.39 -6.14
CA ALA A 141 -5.83 4.30 -6.08
C ALA A 141 -6.77 4.12 -7.30
N LEU A 142 -6.22 3.95 -8.48
CA LEU A 142 -7.01 3.64 -9.69
C LEU A 142 -7.75 2.31 -9.56
N ALA A 143 -7.08 1.28 -9.06
CA ALA A 143 -7.67 -0.04 -8.90
C ALA A 143 -8.83 -0.03 -7.89
N ILE A 144 -8.68 0.63 -6.72
CA ILE A 144 -9.77 0.68 -5.74
C ILE A 144 -10.95 1.52 -6.23
N THR A 145 -10.69 2.60 -6.96
CA THR A 145 -11.75 3.44 -7.54
C THR A 145 -12.52 2.69 -8.62
N ALA A 146 -11.82 1.93 -9.48
CA ALA A 146 -12.45 1.07 -10.47
C ALA A 146 -13.33 0.00 -9.82
N LEU A 147 -12.83 -0.66 -8.76
CA LEU A 147 -13.60 -1.64 -8.02
C LEU A 147 -14.85 -1.02 -7.38
N ALA A 148 -14.74 0.17 -6.80
CA ALA A 148 -15.88 0.89 -6.23
C ALA A 148 -16.96 1.18 -7.29
N GLY A 149 -16.54 1.63 -8.49
CA GLY A 149 -17.46 1.85 -9.61
C GLY A 149 -18.15 0.58 -10.08
N ILE A 150 -17.43 -0.54 -10.15
CA ILE A 150 -18.03 -1.85 -10.49
C ILE A 150 -19.04 -2.27 -9.41
N ARG A 151 -18.69 -2.14 -8.13
CA ARG A 151 -19.59 -2.50 -7.02
C ARG A 151 -20.85 -1.64 -6.97
N GLU A 152 -20.77 -0.36 -7.31
CA GLU A 152 -21.97 0.48 -7.44
C GLU A 152 -22.90 0.00 -8.55
N LYS A 153 -22.35 -0.40 -9.68
CA LYS A 153 -23.16 -0.98 -10.80
C LYS A 153 -23.74 -2.34 -10.45
N LEU A 154 -23.01 -3.17 -9.72
CA LEU A 154 -23.47 -4.49 -9.29
C LEU A 154 -24.69 -4.46 -8.35
N LYS A 155 -24.95 -3.32 -7.68
CA LYS A 155 -26.16 -3.14 -6.87
C LYS A 155 -27.46 -3.20 -7.69
N TYR A 156 -27.38 -2.87 -8.96
CA TYR A 156 -28.54 -2.88 -9.89
C TYR A 156 -28.62 -4.13 -10.74
N SER A 157 -27.69 -5.07 -10.54
CA SER A 157 -27.61 -6.34 -11.27
C SER A 157 -28.31 -7.44 -10.50
N ASP A 158 -28.91 -8.36 -11.22
CA ASP A 158 -29.54 -9.55 -10.64
C ASP A 158 -28.48 -10.60 -10.33
N VAL A 159 -27.99 -10.59 -9.09
CA VAL A 159 -26.97 -11.52 -8.61
C VAL A 159 -27.64 -12.65 -7.83
N PRO A 160 -27.31 -13.92 -8.10
CA PRO A 160 -27.82 -15.06 -7.32
C PRO A 160 -27.59 -14.89 -5.82
N ALA A 161 -28.56 -15.24 -4.99
CA ALA A 161 -28.55 -15.00 -3.54
C ALA A 161 -27.31 -15.57 -2.83
N GLY A 162 -26.74 -16.66 -3.30
CA GLY A 162 -25.53 -17.25 -2.73
C GLY A 162 -24.23 -16.48 -3.02
N LEU A 163 -24.22 -15.59 -4.01
CA LEU A 163 -23.05 -14.78 -4.41
C LEU A 163 -23.18 -13.30 -4.00
N GLN A 164 -24.33 -12.90 -3.49
CA GLN A 164 -24.57 -11.52 -3.08
C GLN A 164 -23.58 -11.08 -1.98
N GLY A 165 -23.11 -9.84 -2.08
CA GLY A 165 -22.22 -9.23 -1.09
C GLY A 165 -20.74 -9.52 -1.32
N LEU A 166 -20.10 -10.27 -0.42
CA LEU A 166 -18.66 -10.54 -0.49
C LEU A 166 -18.28 -11.47 -1.64
N GLY A 167 -19.11 -12.46 -1.98
CA GLY A 167 -18.82 -13.44 -3.02
C GLY A 167 -18.56 -12.80 -4.38
N ILE A 168 -19.50 -11.97 -4.85
CA ILE A 168 -19.36 -11.28 -6.13
C ILE A 168 -18.19 -10.29 -6.13
N THR A 169 -17.90 -9.69 -4.97
CA THR A 169 -16.75 -8.77 -4.83
C THR A 169 -15.43 -9.52 -4.98
N PHE A 170 -15.29 -10.69 -4.36
CA PHE A 170 -14.11 -11.53 -4.53
C PHE A 170 -13.90 -11.99 -5.97
N MET A 171 -14.96 -12.41 -6.64
CA MET A 171 -14.91 -12.78 -8.06
C MET A 171 -14.46 -11.59 -8.92
N THR A 172 -15.02 -10.41 -8.67
CA THR A 172 -14.67 -9.19 -9.40
C THR A 172 -13.20 -8.84 -9.21
N VAL A 173 -12.70 -8.88 -7.97
CA VAL A 173 -11.30 -8.60 -7.69
C VAL A 173 -10.38 -9.65 -8.30
N GLY A 174 -10.78 -10.92 -8.29
CA GLY A 174 -10.04 -12.00 -8.97
C GLY A 174 -9.90 -11.74 -10.48
N LEU A 175 -10.99 -11.36 -11.15
CA LEU A 175 -10.96 -10.98 -12.57
C LEU A 175 -10.12 -9.74 -12.83
N MET A 176 -10.21 -8.71 -11.97
CA MET A 176 -9.37 -7.54 -12.04
C MET A 176 -7.89 -7.89 -11.86
N SER A 177 -7.57 -8.79 -10.93
CA SER A 177 -6.20 -9.27 -10.70
C SER A 177 -5.63 -9.93 -11.95
N LEU A 178 -6.37 -10.79 -12.63
CA LEU A 178 -5.97 -11.39 -13.91
C LEU A 178 -5.75 -10.33 -14.99
N GLY A 179 -6.61 -9.32 -15.08
CA GLY A 179 -6.41 -8.19 -15.98
C GLY A 179 -5.12 -7.40 -15.69
N PHE A 180 -4.82 -7.14 -14.42
CA PHE A 180 -3.58 -6.46 -14.03
C PHE A 180 -2.32 -7.31 -14.18
N MET A 181 -2.43 -8.64 -14.11
CA MET A 181 -1.31 -9.53 -14.40
C MET A 181 -0.80 -9.41 -15.85
N SER A 182 -1.64 -9.03 -16.79
CA SER A 182 -1.21 -8.81 -18.18
C SER A 182 -0.15 -7.72 -18.31
N PHE A 183 -0.16 -6.73 -17.40
CA PHE A 183 0.86 -5.68 -17.35
C PHE A 183 2.19 -6.11 -16.71
N SER A 184 2.21 -7.21 -15.96
CA SER A 184 3.43 -7.71 -15.32
C SER A 184 4.43 -8.32 -16.32
N GLY A 185 3.97 -8.67 -17.52
CA GLY A 185 4.80 -9.19 -18.62
C GLY A 185 5.46 -8.11 -19.49
N VAL A 186 5.12 -6.83 -19.26
CA VAL A 186 5.76 -5.72 -19.96
C VAL A 186 7.02 -5.33 -19.20
N SER A 187 8.15 -5.92 -19.57
CA SER A 187 9.47 -5.47 -19.14
C SER A 187 9.82 -4.19 -19.90
N LEU A 188 9.81 -3.06 -19.22
CA LEU A 188 10.37 -1.80 -19.68
C LEU A 188 11.88 -1.79 -19.43
#